data_5084047d5f6a47340266f2f6e3d67c00
#
_entry.id   5084047d5f6a47340266f2f6e3d67c00
#
_cell.length_a   1.000
_cell.length_b   1.000
_cell.length_c   1.000
_cell.angle_alpha   90.00
_cell.angle_beta   90.00
_cell.angle_gamma   90.00
#
_symmetry.space_group_name_H-M   'P 1'
#
loop_
_entity.id
_entity.type
_entity.pdbx_description
1 polymer ?
#
loop_
_entity_poly.entity_id
_entity_poly.type
_entity_poly.pdbx_seq_one_letter_code
_entity_poly.pdbx_strand_id
1 'polypeptide(L)'
;MVYELKDTSKVKDLFTGSVDSLVTSCLQGMMDSKIYVTDLENPRSAMAFLACFAFFAGEPDRELASFKPKGVVGMVPCSEAWAKLIEECQPDADKVTRYAIKKGAKFDRANLQRLVDALPEGYEIQRIDGALYDKCMEIDDFEDAVCHFASKEQYLEMGRGFAAIKDGEPVSVASSYTVYREGIEIEIDTLESERRKGLAAAVCARLILSCLDDGLYPSWDAANMNSVHLAEKLGYEFSHEYPCYWLDALLDIVIQDPDKTNWPSFCGEYELPIKDHRIYEVSLKDGDLYLHFVNSEGKPMDLKFWPIGPDAFGLLWGDDRITFTPDALILDGDVVCKKLS
;
A
#
# COMPACT_ATOMS: atom_id res chain seq x y z
N MET A 1 24.93 -6.97 -6.43
CA MET A 1 23.84 -7.99 -6.56
C MET A 1 23.12 -8.10 -5.23
N VAL A 2 21.79 -8.11 -5.24
CA VAL A 2 20.97 -8.20 -4.02
C VAL A 2 20.65 -9.65 -3.68
N TYR A 3 20.79 -10.00 -2.42
CA TYR A 3 20.60 -11.36 -1.88
C TYR A 3 19.59 -11.33 -0.75
N GLU A 4 18.77 -12.38 -0.64
CA GLU A 4 17.92 -12.61 0.53
C GLU A 4 18.77 -13.17 1.68
N LEU A 5 18.79 -12.49 2.82
CA LEU A 5 19.51 -12.88 4.02
C LEU A 5 18.62 -13.75 4.90
N LYS A 6 19.05 -14.99 5.20
CA LYS A 6 18.30 -15.91 6.08
C LYS A 6 18.62 -15.71 7.57
N ASP A 7 19.87 -15.38 7.88
CA ASP A 7 20.30 -15.10 9.26
C ASP A 7 20.13 -13.61 9.58
N THR A 8 18.95 -13.26 10.06
CA THR A 8 18.55 -11.89 10.37
C THR A 8 19.37 -11.28 11.52
N SER A 9 20.08 -12.10 12.33
CA SER A 9 20.92 -11.62 13.43
C SER A 9 22.08 -10.75 12.95
N LYS A 10 22.55 -10.95 11.72
CA LYS A 10 23.65 -10.18 11.10
C LYS A 10 23.31 -8.70 10.85
N VAL A 11 22.04 -8.35 10.76
CA VAL A 11 21.58 -6.99 10.42
C VAL A 11 20.79 -6.31 11.54
N LYS A 12 20.57 -7.01 12.65
CA LYS A 12 19.79 -6.48 13.77
C LYS A 12 20.25 -5.09 14.23
N ASP A 13 21.56 -4.89 14.28
CA ASP A 13 22.15 -3.65 14.74
C ASP A 13 22.03 -2.50 13.72
N LEU A 14 21.78 -2.80 12.43
CA LEU A 14 21.54 -1.79 11.42
C LEU A 14 20.18 -1.10 11.62
N PHE A 15 19.20 -1.82 12.15
CA PHE A 15 17.85 -1.33 12.44
C PHE A 15 17.70 -0.73 13.84
N THR A 16 18.82 -0.46 14.55
CA THR A 16 18.77 0.19 15.86
C THR A 16 18.19 1.60 15.73
N GLY A 17 17.13 1.88 16.52
CA GLY A 17 16.36 3.13 16.42
C GLY A 17 15.10 3.04 15.56
N SER A 18 14.99 2.06 14.69
CA SER A 18 13.69 1.72 14.07
C SER A 18 12.84 0.95 15.07
N VAL A 19 11.75 1.54 15.48
CA VAL A 19 10.72 0.90 16.31
C VAL A 19 9.52 0.44 15.48
N ASP A 20 9.73 0.30 14.16
CA ASP A 20 8.68 -0.14 13.26
C ASP A 20 8.34 -1.63 13.49
N SER A 21 7.04 -1.94 13.56
CA SER A 21 6.54 -3.28 13.85
C SER A 21 6.79 -4.24 12.69
N LEU A 22 6.77 -3.76 11.43
CA LEU A 22 7.07 -4.56 10.25
C LEU A 22 8.54 -4.98 10.26
N VAL A 23 9.45 -4.05 10.56
CA VAL A 23 10.88 -4.36 10.74
C VAL A 23 11.08 -5.38 11.86
N THR A 24 10.37 -5.22 12.98
CA THR A 24 10.42 -6.17 14.09
C THR A 24 9.96 -7.56 13.65
N SER A 25 8.87 -7.66 12.91
CA SER A 25 8.36 -8.92 12.33
C SER A 25 9.41 -9.58 11.41
N CYS A 26 10.06 -8.79 10.51
CA CYS A 26 11.13 -9.28 9.64
C CYS A 26 12.32 -9.83 10.43
N LEU A 27 12.79 -9.11 11.43
CA LEU A 27 13.92 -9.55 12.27
C LEU A 27 13.61 -10.81 13.10
N GLN A 28 12.33 -11.00 13.43
CA GLN A 28 11.85 -12.18 14.15
C GLN A 28 11.54 -13.37 13.24
N GLY A 29 11.57 -13.17 11.90
CA GLY A 29 11.24 -14.18 10.90
C GLY A 29 9.77 -14.60 10.95
N MET A 30 8.90 -13.67 11.29
CA MET A 30 7.44 -13.89 11.31
C MET A 30 6.82 -13.53 9.96
N MET A 31 5.70 -14.15 9.65
CA MET A 31 5.00 -14.02 8.37
C MET A 31 5.90 -14.38 7.17
N ASP A 32 5.55 -14.00 5.95
CA ASP A 32 6.40 -14.15 4.74
C ASP A 32 7.34 -12.94 4.58
N SER A 33 8.04 -12.59 5.66
CA SER A 33 8.96 -11.46 5.68
C SER A 33 10.32 -11.81 5.08
N LYS A 34 10.99 -10.82 4.46
CA LYS A 34 12.30 -10.99 3.82
C LYS A 34 13.24 -9.87 4.22
N ILE A 35 14.52 -10.19 4.33
CA ILE A 35 15.58 -9.21 4.47
C ILE A 35 16.52 -9.35 3.29
N TYR A 36 16.82 -8.24 2.64
CA TYR A 36 17.72 -8.15 1.51
C TYR A 36 18.98 -7.37 1.86
N VAL A 37 20.12 -7.85 1.35
CA VAL A 37 21.46 -7.25 1.55
C VAL A 37 22.27 -7.36 0.27
N THR A 38 23.36 -6.60 0.16
CA THR A 38 24.34 -6.72 -0.93
C THR A 38 25.59 -7.52 -0.55
N ASP A 39 25.79 -7.78 0.75
CA ASP A 39 26.85 -8.64 1.30
C ASP A 39 26.26 -9.59 2.34
N LEU A 40 26.33 -10.91 2.10
CA LEU A 40 25.82 -11.93 3.02
C LEU A 40 26.69 -12.17 4.26
N GLU A 41 27.99 -11.85 4.17
CA GLU A 41 28.93 -12.11 5.27
C GLU A 41 29.02 -10.93 6.24
N ASN A 42 29.16 -9.72 5.72
CA ASN A 42 29.33 -8.49 6.50
C ASN A 42 28.39 -7.38 6.00
N PRO A 43 27.07 -7.54 6.12
CA PRO A 43 26.13 -6.56 5.61
C PRO A 43 26.29 -5.21 6.34
N ARG A 44 26.47 -4.13 5.56
CA ARG A 44 26.51 -2.74 6.04
C ARG A 44 25.22 -1.99 5.73
N SER A 45 24.40 -2.58 4.86
CA SER A 45 23.13 -2.07 4.39
C SER A 45 22.12 -3.20 4.35
N ALA A 46 20.87 -2.92 4.69
CA ALA A 46 19.81 -3.90 4.67
C ALA A 46 18.48 -3.26 4.26
N MET A 47 17.61 -4.07 3.67
CA MET A 47 16.22 -3.73 3.38
C MET A 47 15.32 -4.83 3.98
N ALA A 48 14.49 -4.48 4.95
CA ALA A 48 13.45 -5.34 5.49
C ALA A 48 12.18 -5.17 4.65
N PHE A 49 11.63 -6.26 4.13
CA PHE A 49 10.44 -6.26 3.29
C PHE A 49 9.36 -7.15 3.87
N LEU A 50 8.17 -6.60 4.06
CA LEU A 50 6.98 -7.31 4.53
C LEU A 50 5.72 -6.65 3.97
N ALA A 51 4.77 -7.46 3.52
CA ALA A 51 3.58 -7.01 2.81
C ALA A 51 3.98 -6.17 1.59
N CYS A 52 3.67 -4.87 1.59
CA CYS A 52 4.10 -3.96 0.53
C CYS A 52 5.12 -2.90 0.99
N PHE A 53 5.75 -3.03 2.17
CA PHE A 53 6.72 -2.05 2.67
C PHE A 53 8.15 -2.57 2.67
N ALA A 54 9.07 -1.72 2.20
CA ALA A 54 10.52 -1.94 2.21
C ALA A 54 11.21 -0.88 3.08
N PHE A 55 11.72 -1.27 4.24
CA PHE A 55 12.42 -0.41 5.19
C PHE A 55 13.93 -0.54 5.02
N PHE A 56 14.61 0.56 4.75
CA PHE A 56 16.04 0.60 4.56
C PHE A 56 16.78 0.92 5.85
N ALA A 57 17.97 0.33 6.02
CA ALA A 57 18.83 0.56 7.19
C ALA A 57 20.32 0.48 6.82
N GLY A 58 21.17 1.04 7.70
CA GLY A 58 22.62 1.08 7.51
C GLY A 58 23.07 2.13 6.50
N GLU A 59 24.18 1.89 5.83
CA GLU A 59 24.78 2.79 4.85
C GLU A 59 23.97 2.79 3.55
N PRO A 60 23.77 3.95 2.88
CA PRO A 60 23.11 3.98 1.58
C PRO A 60 23.82 3.10 0.55
N ASP A 61 23.05 2.23 -0.11
CA ASP A 61 23.54 1.27 -1.09
C ASP A 61 22.68 1.36 -2.38
N ARG A 62 23.34 1.66 -3.51
CA ARG A 62 22.66 1.88 -4.79
C ARG A 62 22.00 0.61 -5.35
N GLU A 63 22.60 -0.56 -5.13
CA GLU A 63 22.01 -1.82 -5.59
C GLU A 63 20.71 -2.12 -4.83
N LEU A 64 20.68 -1.89 -3.51
CA LEU A 64 19.44 -2.01 -2.72
C LEU A 64 18.41 -0.94 -3.08
N ALA A 65 18.83 0.33 -3.26
CA ALA A 65 17.91 1.40 -3.64
C ALA A 65 17.29 1.20 -5.03
N SER A 66 18.00 0.51 -5.94
CA SER A 66 17.50 0.16 -7.27
C SER A 66 16.68 -1.13 -7.29
N PHE A 67 16.71 -1.93 -6.22
CA PHE A 67 16.01 -3.20 -6.15
C PHE A 67 14.57 -2.99 -5.68
N LYS A 68 13.62 -3.39 -6.52
CA LYS A 68 12.19 -3.41 -6.21
C LYS A 68 11.72 -4.86 -6.05
N PRO A 69 11.24 -5.29 -4.87
CA PRO A 69 10.44 -6.51 -4.76
C PRO A 69 9.22 -6.45 -5.68
N LYS A 70 8.66 -7.62 -6.04
CA LYS A 70 7.47 -7.67 -6.90
C LYS A 70 6.26 -7.05 -6.23
N GLY A 71 5.35 -6.50 -7.04
CA GLY A 71 4.10 -5.90 -6.61
C GLY A 71 4.25 -4.40 -6.32
N VAL A 72 3.27 -3.84 -5.63
CA VAL A 72 3.32 -2.48 -5.10
C VAL A 72 4.31 -2.43 -3.94
N VAL A 73 5.17 -1.42 -3.91
CA VAL A 73 6.20 -1.29 -2.87
C VAL A 73 6.31 0.14 -2.36
N GLY A 74 6.12 0.32 -1.06
CA GLY A 74 6.41 1.57 -0.35
C GLY A 74 7.81 1.54 0.27
N MET A 75 8.77 2.25 -0.32
CA MET A 75 10.15 2.35 0.18
C MET A 75 10.26 3.39 1.29
N VAL A 76 10.68 2.98 2.47
CA VAL A 76 10.84 3.82 3.66
C VAL A 76 12.32 3.99 4.00
N PRO A 77 12.92 5.19 3.79
CA PRO A 77 14.31 5.45 4.11
C PRO A 77 14.53 5.63 5.63
N CYS A 78 15.63 5.14 6.17
CA CYS A 78 16.01 5.41 7.56
C CYS A 78 16.77 6.74 7.74
N SER A 79 17.13 7.41 6.67
CA SER A 79 17.91 8.65 6.69
C SER A 79 17.70 9.49 5.43
N GLU A 80 18.07 10.79 5.50
CA GLU A 80 18.04 11.69 4.35
C GLU A 80 18.93 11.21 3.19
N ALA A 81 20.07 10.56 3.51
CA ALA A 81 20.96 10.01 2.50
C ALA A 81 20.31 8.84 1.73
N TRP A 82 19.58 7.98 2.42
CA TRP A 82 18.76 6.95 1.79
C TRP A 82 17.63 7.55 0.95
N ALA A 83 16.93 8.57 1.47
CA ALA A 83 15.85 9.24 0.73
C ALA A 83 16.34 9.79 -0.62
N LYS A 84 17.47 10.52 -0.63
CA LYS A 84 18.08 11.02 -1.87
C LYS A 84 18.46 9.91 -2.83
N LEU A 85 19.03 8.82 -2.33
CA LEU A 85 19.45 7.71 -3.17
C LEU A 85 18.26 6.98 -3.77
N ILE A 86 17.18 6.82 -3.02
CA ILE A 86 15.91 6.26 -3.54
C ILE A 86 15.35 7.16 -4.65
N GLU A 87 15.28 8.48 -4.45
CA GLU A 87 14.84 9.44 -5.48
C GLU A 87 15.67 9.38 -6.76
N GLU A 88 17.00 9.17 -6.62
CA GLU A 88 17.87 9.00 -7.79
C GLU A 88 17.67 7.66 -8.51
N CYS A 89 17.43 6.57 -7.77
CA CYS A 89 17.33 5.21 -8.32
C CYS A 89 15.92 4.87 -8.80
N GLN A 90 14.90 5.51 -8.24
CA GLN A 90 13.48 5.27 -8.50
C GLN A 90 12.77 6.59 -8.87
N PRO A 91 13.11 7.18 -10.05
CA PRO A 91 12.57 8.49 -10.44
C PRO A 91 11.06 8.51 -10.67
N ASP A 92 10.45 7.33 -10.87
CA ASP A 92 9.02 7.16 -11.10
C ASP A 92 8.23 6.83 -9.83
N ALA A 93 8.90 6.85 -8.66
CA ALA A 93 8.24 6.63 -7.39
C ALA A 93 7.37 7.83 -7.00
N ASP A 94 6.15 7.55 -6.52
CA ASP A 94 5.28 8.57 -5.92
C ASP A 94 5.69 8.83 -4.48
N LYS A 95 6.18 10.05 -4.22
CA LYS A 95 6.62 10.47 -2.89
C LYS A 95 5.44 10.98 -2.07
N VAL A 96 5.12 10.28 -1.00
CA VAL A 96 4.08 10.66 -0.04
C VAL A 96 4.65 10.92 1.35
N THR A 97 3.89 11.63 2.17
CA THR A 97 4.18 11.81 3.59
C THR A 97 3.36 10.80 4.40
N ARG A 98 4.03 10.05 5.28
CA ARG A 98 3.40 9.21 6.30
C ARG A 98 3.65 9.80 7.69
N TYR A 99 2.93 9.31 8.68
CA TYR A 99 2.84 9.92 10.01
C TYR A 99 3.12 8.85 11.07
N ALA A 100 4.31 8.90 11.64
CA ALA A 100 4.74 7.98 12.69
C ALA A 100 3.99 8.27 14.01
N ILE A 101 3.59 7.20 14.69
CA ILE A 101 2.94 7.25 16.00
C ILE A 101 3.93 6.78 17.07
N LYS A 102 3.98 7.48 18.21
CA LYS A 102 4.85 7.14 19.35
C LYS A 102 4.51 5.74 19.88
N LYS A 103 5.54 4.92 20.05
CA LYS A 103 5.40 3.60 20.66
C LYS A 103 5.30 3.71 22.19
N GLY A 104 4.71 2.70 22.83
CA GLY A 104 4.54 2.64 24.29
C GLY A 104 3.35 3.45 24.81
N ALA A 105 2.32 3.65 23.99
CA ALA A 105 1.05 4.24 24.42
C ALA A 105 0.47 3.50 25.63
N LYS A 106 -0.01 4.27 26.60
CA LYS A 106 -0.73 3.74 27.77
C LYS A 106 -2.21 3.95 27.56
N PHE A 107 -2.89 2.90 27.18
CA PHE A 107 -4.31 2.95 26.82
C PHE A 107 -5.20 3.06 28.05
N ASP A 108 -6.15 4.00 28.02
CA ASP A 108 -7.26 4.06 28.95
C ASP A 108 -8.35 3.08 28.51
N ARG A 109 -8.42 1.92 29.19
CA ARG A 109 -9.42 0.88 28.91
C ARG A 109 -10.87 1.38 29.03
N ALA A 110 -11.14 2.31 29.96
CA ALA A 110 -12.49 2.88 30.13
C ALA A 110 -12.84 3.77 28.92
N ASN A 111 -11.86 4.53 28.38
CA ASN A 111 -12.07 5.29 27.15
C ASN A 111 -12.34 4.36 25.96
N LEU A 112 -11.52 3.32 25.78
CA LEU A 112 -11.71 2.34 24.71
C LEU A 112 -13.08 1.65 24.80
N GLN A 113 -13.49 1.23 25.99
CA GLN A 113 -14.80 0.61 26.18
C GLN A 113 -15.94 1.58 25.84
N ARG A 114 -15.84 2.87 26.23
CA ARG A 114 -16.83 3.87 25.81
C ARG A 114 -16.94 4.05 24.31
N LEU A 115 -15.83 3.93 23.58
CA LEU A 115 -15.82 3.99 22.10
C LEU A 115 -16.53 2.77 21.50
N VAL A 116 -16.33 1.57 22.09
CA VAL A 116 -17.07 0.36 21.70
C VAL A 116 -18.56 0.50 21.97
N ASP A 117 -18.93 0.98 23.18
CA ASP A 117 -20.32 1.15 23.60
C ASP A 117 -21.06 2.26 22.83
N ALA A 118 -20.31 3.16 22.19
CA ALA A 118 -20.85 4.21 21.33
C ALA A 118 -21.17 3.75 19.89
N LEU A 119 -21.07 2.46 19.62
CA LEU A 119 -21.47 1.88 18.32
C LEU A 119 -22.94 2.22 18.04
N PRO A 120 -23.28 2.79 16.87
CA PRO A 120 -24.65 3.17 16.56
C PRO A 120 -25.61 1.97 16.51
N GLU A 121 -26.88 2.22 16.74
CA GLU A 121 -27.93 1.20 16.58
C GLU A 121 -27.97 0.66 15.13
N GLY A 122 -28.19 -0.65 14.98
CA GLY A 122 -28.18 -1.34 13.69
C GLY A 122 -26.81 -1.85 13.25
N TYR A 123 -25.78 -1.64 14.06
CA TYR A 123 -24.45 -2.23 13.85
C TYR A 123 -24.10 -3.17 14.99
N GLU A 124 -23.30 -4.19 14.70
CA GLU A 124 -22.69 -5.07 15.70
C GLU A 124 -21.21 -5.26 15.42
N ILE A 125 -20.40 -5.52 16.44
CA ILE A 125 -18.98 -5.82 16.26
C ILE A 125 -18.80 -7.33 16.37
N GLN A 126 -18.23 -7.94 15.32
CA GLN A 126 -17.88 -9.35 15.29
C GLN A 126 -16.37 -9.53 15.14
N ARG A 127 -15.83 -10.61 15.74
CA ARG A 127 -14.46 -11.03 15.49
C ARG A 127 -14.38 -11.61 14.08
N ILE A 128 -13.32 -11.32 13.34
CA ILE A 128 -13.09 -11.92 12.03
C ILE A 128 -12.79 -13.41 12.21
N ASP A 129 -13.73 -14.23 11.79
CA ASP A 129 -13.62 -15.67 11.64
C ASP A 129 -13.39 -16.05 10.18
N GLY A 130 -13.42 -17.36 9.87
CA GLY A 130 -13.19 -17.83 8.51
C GLY A 130 -14.22 -17.35 7.48
N ALA A 131 -15.46 -17.09 7.87
CA ALA A 131 -16.49 -16.58 6.96
C ALA A 131 -16.33 -15.08 6.70
N LEU A 132 -16.03 -14.31 7.74
CA LEU A 132 -15.74 -12.88 7.60
C LEU A 132 -14.41 -12.63 6.88
N TYR A 133 -13.39 -13.51 7.07
CA TYR A 133 -12.16 -13.44 6.28
C TYR A 133 -12.46 -13.52 4.78
N ASP A 134 -13.28 -14.49 4.35
CA ASP A 134 -13.64 -14.64 2.94
C ASP A 134 -14.36 -13.40 2.40
N LYS A 135 -15.28 -12.83 3.19
CA LYS A 135 -15.98 -11.58 2.81
C LYS A 135 -15.02 -10.39 2.71
N CYS A 136 -14.03 -10.27 3.61
CA CYS A 136 -13.01 -9.21 3.52
C CYS A 136 -12.17 -9.35 2.26
N MET A 137 -11.82 -10.57 1.85
CA MET A 137 -11.09 -10.83 0.61
C MET A 137 -11.88 -10.52 -0.67
N GLU A 138 -13.20 -10.45 -0.60
CA GLU A 138 -14.07 -10.12 -1.73
C GLU A 138 -14.37 -8.61 -1.85
N ILE A 139 -13.95 -7.81 -0.86
CA ILE A 139 -14.20 -6.36 -0.80
C ILE A 139 -12.87 -5.63 -0.88
N ASP A 140 -12.62 -4.91 -1.97
CA ASP A 140 -11.35 -4.22 -2.26
C ASP A 140 -10.89 -3.34 -1.09
N ASP A 141 -11.81 -2.59 -0.45
CA ASP A 141 -11.53 -1.76 0.73
C ASP A 141 -11.04 -2.56 1.96
N PHE A 142 -11.25 -3.88 2.01
CA PHE A 142 -10.96 -4.72 3.19
C PHE A 142 -9.95 -5.82 2.95
N GLU A 143 -9.53 -6.06 1.70
CA GLU A 143 -8.55 -7.09 1.36
C GLU A 143 -7.25 -6.91 2.15
N ASP A 144 -6.72 -5.68 2.19
CA ASP A 144 -5.49 -5.34 2.91
C ASP A 144 -5.55 -5.62 4.42
N ALA A 145 -6.74 -5.69 5.01
CA ALA A 145 -6.90 -6.04 6.41
C ALA A 145 -6.57 -7.51 6.73
N VAL A 146 -6.54 -8.40 5.72
CA VAL A 146 -6.41 -9.85 5.93
C VAL A 146 -5.44 -10.56 4.98
N CYS A 147 -5.08 -9.97 3.82
CA CYS A 147 -4.36 -10.66 2.73
C CYS A 147 -2.86 -10.88 2.97
N HIS A 148 -2.24 -10.22 3.94
CA HIS A 148 -0.77 -10.24 4.13
C HIS A 148 -0.23 -11.50 4.81
N PHE A 149 -1.07 -12.44 5.12
CA PHE A 149 -0.71 -13.76 5.66
C PHE A 149 -0.55 -14.77 4.53
N ALA A 150 0.31 -15.78 4.72
CA ALA A 150 0.56 -16.78 3.69
C ALA A 150 -0.69 -17.63 3.36
N SER A 151 -1.67 -17.70 4.27
CA SER A 151 -2.96 -18.35 4.06
C SER A 151 -4.01 -17.86 5.06
N LYS A 152 -5.28 -18.16 4.78
CA LYS A 152 -6.40 -17.95 5.71
C LYS A 152 -6.17 -18.63 7.06
N GLU A 153 -5.63 -19.87 7.05
CA GLU A 153 -5.33 -20.60 8.28
C GLU A 153 -4.29 -19.87 9.12
N GLN A 154 -3.25 -19.31 8.49
CA GLN A 154 -2.23 -18.53 9.20
C GLN A 154 -2.84 -17.24 9.78
N TYR A 155 -3.72 -16.55 9.03
CA TYR A 155 -4.45 -15.40 9.59
C TYR A 155 -5.30 -15.79 10.80
N LEU A 156 -6.05 -16.90 10.73
CA LEU A 156 -6.90 -17.35 11.83
C LEU A 156 -6.11 -17.80 13.06
N GLU A 157 -4.88 -18.26 12.86
CA GLU A 157 -3.97 -18.68 13.94
C GLU A 157 -3.25 -17.49 14.59
N MET A 158 -2.69 -16.58 13.77
CA MET A 158 -1.77 -15.53 14.23
C MET A 158 -2.41 -14.14 14.21
N GLY A 159 -3.31 -13.90 13.27
CA GLY A 159 -3.97 -12.62 13.07
C GLY A 159 -5.07 -12.35 14.08
N ARG A 160 -5.51 -11.09 14.08
CA ARG A 160 -6.55 -10.60 14.99
C ARG A 160 -7.32 -9.48 14.32
N GLY A 161 -8.62 -9.59 14.25
CA GLY A 161 -9.44 -8.57 13.62
C GLY A 161 -10.86 -8.55 14.12
N PHE A 162 -11.51 -7.41 13.96
CA PHE A 162 -12.92 -7.17 14.24
C PHE A 162 -13.54 -6.36 13.12
N ALA A 163 -14.80 -6.62 12.82
CA ALA A 163 -15.58 -5.90 11.84
C ALA A 163 -16.86 -5.33 12.47
N ALA A 164 -17.23 -4.13 12.09
CA ALA A 164 -18.60 -3.64 12.27
C ALA A 164 -19.46 -4.20 11.16
N ILE A 165 -20.51 -4.88 11.55
CA ILE A 165 -21.45 -5.57 10.64
C ILE A 165 -22.77 -4.79 10.59
N LYS A 166 -23.28 -4.61 9.40
CA LYS A 166 -24.62 -4.06 9.13
C LYS A 166 -25.33 -4.92 8.11
N ASP A 167 -26.55 -5.34 8.40
CA ASP A 167 -27.37 -6.19 7.51
C ASP A 167 -26.64 -7.49 7.08
N GLY A 168 -25.74 -8.00 7.95
CA GLY A 168 -24.94 -9.21 7.70
C GLY A 168 -23.65 -9.01 6.92
N GLU A 169 -23.32 -7.75 6.51
CA GLU A 169 -22.11 -7.43 5.73
C GLU A 169 -21.12 -6.56 6.54
N PRO A 170 -19.80 -6.78 6.38
CA PRO A 170 -18.79 -5.93 6.99
C PRO A 170 -18.81 -4.55 6.33
N VAL A 171 -18.77 -3.49 7.16
CA VAL A 171 -18.80 -2.10 6.70
C VAL A 171 -17.65 -1.26 7.26
N SER A 172 -16.96 -1.77 8.29
CA SER A 172 -15.72 -1.21 8.82
C SER A 172 -14.91 -2.33 9.43
N VAL A 173 -13.63 -2.44 9.09
CA VAL A 173 -12.77 -3.56 9.49
C VAL A 173 -11.49 -3.03 10.11
N ALA A 174 -11.17 -3.46 11.34
CA ALA A 174 -9.87 -3.25 11.97
C ALA A 174 -9.19 -4.60 12.21
N SER A 175 -7.97 -4.77 11.72
CA SER A 175 -7.27 -6.05 11.77
C SER A 175 -5.76 -5.88 11.93
N SER A 176 -5.05 -6.98 12.14
CA SER A 176 -3.60 -7.03 12.09
C SER A 176 -3.12 -7.04 10.65
N TYR A 177 -2.59 -5.91 10.19
CA TYR A 177 -1.82 -5.80 8.93
C TYR A 177 -0.61 -6.74 8.98
N THR A 178 0.13 -6.69 10.08
CA THR A 178 1.22 -7.62 10.37
C THR A 178 1.23 -7.99 11.84
N VAL A 179 1.93 -9.09 12.15
CA VAL A 179 2.12 -9.58 13.51
C VAL A 179 3.60 -9.73 13.84
N TYR A 180 3.96 -9.48 15.09
CA TYR A 180 5.25 -9.78 15.69
C TYR A 180 5.01 -10.35 17.09
N ARG A 181 6.04 -10.91 17.76
CA ARG A 181 5.82 -11.66 19.02
C ARG A 181 5.15 -10.85 20.11
N GLU A 182 5.44 -9.56 20.20
CA GLU A 182 4.95 -8.66 21.23
C GLU A 182 3.71 -7.88 20.83
N GLY A 183 3.22 -8.01 19.57
CA GLY A 183 2.09 -7.20 19.12
C GLY A 183 1.68 -7.38 17.67
N ILE A 184 0.93 -6.39 17.20
CA ILE A 184 0.43 -6.29 15.82
C ILE A 184 0.65 -4.87 15.27
N GLU A 185 0.66 -4.71 13.96
CA GLU A 185 0.36 -3.44 13.31
C GLU A 185 -1.12 -3.41 12.92
N ILE A 186 -1.81 -2.30 13.19
CA ILE A 186 -3.25 -2.19 12.89
C ILE A 186 -3.46 -1.67 11.47
N GLU A 187 -4.33 -2.37 10.71
CA GLU A 187 -5.00 -1.86 9.52
C GLU A 187 -6.45 -1.52 9.85
N ILE A 188 -6.97 -0.46 9.24
CA ILE A 188 -8.34 0.00 9.42
C ILE A 188 -8.90 0.63 8.15
N ASP A 189 -10.01 0.11 7.67
CA ASP A 189 -10.80 0.81 6.67
C ASP A 189 -12.30 0.79 6.97
N THR A 190 -13.02 1.69 6.33
CA THR A 190 -14.48 1.85 6.46
C THR A 190 -15.05 2.26 5.11
N LEU A 191 -16.04 1.53 4.63
CA LEU A 191 -16.73 1.84 3.38
C LEU A 191 -17.14 3.32 3.34
N GLU A 192 -16.95 3.98 2.22
CA GLU A 192 -17.15 5.41 2.07
C GLU A 192 -18.56 5.86 2.54
N SER A 193 -19.60 5.10 2.18
CA SER A 193 -20.99 5.34 2.58
C SER A 193 -21.26 5.22 4.08
N GLU A 194 -20.32 4.58 4.81
CA GLU A 194 -20.42 4.31 6.24
C GLU A 194 -19.45 5.15 7.08
N ARG A 195 -18.63 5.98 6.46
CA ARG A 195 -17.68 6.89 7.14
C ARG A 195 -18.41 7.92 8.02
N ARG A 196 -17.69 8.46 9.01
CA ARG A 196 -18.13 9.53 9.95
C ARG A 196 -19.26 9.13 10.90
N LYS A 197 -19.55 7.83 11.03
CA LYS A 197 -20.53 7.27 11.98
C LYS A 197 -19.89 6.75 13.27
N GLY A 198 -18.57 6.86 13.42
CA GLY A 198 -17.84 6.38 14.60
C GLY A 198 -17.41 4.91 14.55
N LEU A 199 -17.69 4.20 13.45
CA LEU A 199 -17.44 2.76 13.30
C LEU A 199 -15.95 2.43 13.45
N ALA A 200 -15.05 3.13 12.72
CA ALA A 200 -13.61 2.92 12.83
C ALA A 200 -13.10 3.03 14.27
N ALA A 201 -13.58 4.02 15.03
CA ALA A 201 -13.17 4.17 16.42
C ALA A 201 -13.66 3.00 17.30
N ALA A 202 -14.87 2.48 17.06
CA ALA A 202 -15.44 1.38 17.84
C ALA A 202 -14.71 0.05 17.52
N VAL A 203 -14.47 -0.29 16.24
CA VAL A 203 -13.79 -1.54 15.87
C VAL A 203 -12.31 -1.52 16.27
N CYS A 204 -11.59 -0.38 16.08
CA CYS A 204 -10.21 -0.25 16.55
C CYS A 204 -10.13 -0.33 18.08
N ALA A 205 -11.03 0.33 18.82
CA ALA A 205 -11.08 0.22 20.27
C ALA A 205 -11.30 -1.22 20.74
N ARG A 206 -12.16 -1.98 20.05
CA ARG A 206 -12.39 -3.41 20.32
C ARG A 206 -11.15 -4.26 20.05
N LEU A 207 -10.45 -3.99 18.93
CA LEU A 207 -9.21 -4.67 18.57
C LEU A 207 -8.12 -4.37 19.61
N ILE A 208 -7.92 -3.10 19.99
CA ILE A 208 -6.94 -2.69 21.01
C ILE A 208 -7.23 -3.38 22.33
N LEU A 209 -8.48 -3.38 22.82
CA LEU A 209 -8.86 -4.08 24.04
C LEU A 209 -8.50 -5.55 23.99
N SER A 210 -8.79 -6.22 22.86
CA SER A 210 -8.43 -7.63 22.66
C SER A 210 -6.91 -7.87 22.67
N CYS A 211 -6.11 -6.96 22.09
CA CYS A 211 -4.66 -7.04 22.18
C CYS A 211 -4.16 -6.91 23.62
N LEU A 212 -4.68 -5.93 24.36
CA LEU A 212 -4.31 -5.70 25.76
C LEU A 212 -4.70 -6.87 26.69
N ASP A 213 -5.80 -7.57 26.40
CA ASP A 213 -6.22 -8.75 27.14
C ASP A 213 -5.21 -9.91 27.01
N ASP A 214 -4.55 -10.01 25.86
CA ASP A 214 -3.55 -11.03 25.56
C ASP A 214 -2.10 -10.53 25.75
N GLY A 215 -1.91 -9.33 26.29
CA GLY A 215 -0.58 -8.74 26.54
C GLY A 215 0.17 -8.33 25.26
N LEU A 216 -0.56 -8.13 24.15
CA LEU A 216 0.00 -7.68 22.88
C LEU A 216 -0.05 -6.17 22.76
N TYR A 217 0.96 -5.57 22.11
CA TYR A 217 0.99 -4.15 21.81
C TYR A 217 0.35 -3.88 20.43
N PRO A 218 -0.74 -3.11 20.34
CA PRO A 218 -1.33 -2.69 19.07
C PRO A 218 -0.55 -1.50 18.52
N SER A 219 0.35 -1.72 17.57
CA SER A 219 1.12 -0.68 16.89
C SER A 219 0.25 0.05 15.87
N TRP A 220 0.62 1.29 15.56
CA TRP A 220 -0.06 2.13 14.59
C TRP A 220 0.96 2.96 13.81
N ASP A 221 0.79 3.01 12.49
CA ASP A 221 1.38 3.99 11.59
C ASP A 221 0.28 4.60 10.72
N ALA A 222 0.32 5.91 10.48
CA ALA A 222 -0.79 6.59 9.84
C ALA A 222 -0.45 7.03 8.41
N ALA A 223 -1.32 6.67 7.46
CA ALA A 223 -1.18 7.08 6.06
C ALA A 223 -1.54 8.56 5.82
N ASN A 224 -2.33 9.16 6.70
CA ASN A 224 -2.80 10.55 6.57
C ASN A 224 -3.25 11.12 7.93
N MET A 225 -3.54 12.42 7.96
CA MET A 225 -3.95 13.11 9.19
C MET A 225 -5.29 12.62 9.76
N ASN A 226 -6.22 12.08 8.96
CA ASN A 226 -7.44 11.49 9.50
C ASN A 226 -7.13 10.24 10.33
N SER A 227 -6.16 9.43 9.88
CA SER A 227 -5.65 8.28 10.62
C SER A 227 -4.94 8.71 11.91
N VAL A 228 -4.13 9.80 11.88
CA VAL A 228 -3.53 10.38 13.11
C VAL A 228 -4.60 10.78 14.11
N HIS A 229 -5.64 11.52 13.70
CA HIS A 229 -6.71 11.95 14.60
C HIS A 229 -7.50 10.76 15.19
N LEU A 230 -7.69 9.69 14.40
CA LEU A 230 -8.29 8.45 14.90
C LEU A 230 -7.39 7.79 15.95
N ALA A 231 -6.09 7.69 15.69
CA ALA A 231 -5.11 7.14 16.63
C ALA A 231 -5.10 7.93 17.95
N GLU A 232 -5.07 9.28 17.89
CA GLU A 232 -5.11 10.14 19.09
C GLU A 232 -6.40 9.94 19.90
N LYS A 233 -7.55 9.80 19.24
CA LYS A 233 -8.83 9.49 19.90
C LYS A 233 -8.79 8.15 20.65
N LEU A 234 -8.01 7.19 20.17
CA LEU A 234 -7.81 5.87 20.78
C LEU A 234 -6.77 5.88 21.91
N GLY A 235 -5.98 6.95 22.06
CA GLY A 235 -5.00 7.11 23.12
C GLY A 235 -3.54 7.02 22.66
N TYR A 236 -3.29 7.04 21.37
CA TYR A 236 -1.94 7.19 20.81
C TYR A 236 -1.49 8.65 20.81
N GLU A 237 -0.22 8.86 20.50
CA GLU A 237 0.38 10.20 20.38
C GLU A 237 1.14 10.27 19.07
N PHE A 238 0.91 11.32 18.28
CA PHE A 238 1.66 11.62 17.06
C PHE A 238 3.15 11.83 17.38
N SER A 239 4.04 11.38 16.52
CA SER A 239 5.49 11.54 16.65
C SER A 239 6.05 12.53 15.65
N HIS A 240 6.13 12.16 14.38
CA HIS A 240 6.72 12.97 13.30
C HIS A 240 6.25 12.49 11.93
N GLU A 241 6.47 13.33 10.94
CA GLU A 241 6.29 13.00 9.52
C GLU A 241 7.54 12.34 8.97
N TYR A 242 7.36 11.44 7.99
CA TYR A 242 8.46 10.83 7.26
C TYR A 242 8.06 10.52 5.81
N PRO A 243 9.02 10.49 4.85
CA PRO A 243 8.72 10.16 3.47
C PRO A 243 8.56 8.66 3.26
N CYS A 244 7.65 8.29 2.35
CA CYS A 244 7.55 6.98 1.76
C CYS A 244 7.47 7.15 0.23
N TYR A 245 8.11 6.24 -0.51
CA TYR A 245 8.20 6.29 -1.97
C TYR A 245 7.49 5.07 -2.53
N TRP A 246 6.31 5.27 -3.10
CA TRP A 246 5.51 4.19 -3.66
C TRP A 246 5.91 3.87 -5.10
N LEU A 247 6.07 2.59 -5.37
CA LEU A 247 6.35 2.02 -6.69
C LEU A 247 5.20 1.11 -7.09
N ASP A 248 4.65 1.35 -8.26
CA ASP A 248 3.52 0.60 -8.81
C ASP A 248 3.94 -0.82 -9.25
N ALA A 249 3.02 -1.78 -9.14
CA ALA A 249 3.19 -3.14 -9.64
C ALA A 249 3.36 -3.19 -11.17
N LEU A 250 2.80 -2.23 -11.91
CA LEU A 250 3.00 -2.09 -13.35
C LEU A 250 4.47 -2.09 -13.74
N LEU A 251 5.34 -1.50 -12.91
CA LEU A 251 6.79 -1.44 -13.15
C LEU A 251 7.47 -2.82 -13.23
N ASP A 252 6.82 -3.88 -12.73
CA ASP A 252 7.35 -5.25 -12.81
C ASP A 252 7.29 -5.83 -14.23
N ILE A 253 6.41 -5.30 -15.08
CA ILE A 253 6.15 -5.79 -16.44
C ILE A 253 6.48 -4.80 -17.54
N VAL A 254 6.95 -3.59 -17.18
CA VAL A 254 7.37 -2.57 -18.16
C VAL A 254 8.57 -3.05 -18.96
N ILE A 255 8.48 -2.92 -20.29
CA ILE A 255 9.57 -3.20 -21.20
C ILE A 255 10.59 -2.05 -21.12
N GLN A 256 11.82 -2.32 -20.64
CA GLN A 256 12.85 -1.30 -20.41
C GLN A 256 13.47 -0.73 -21.70
N ASP A 257 13.51 -1.49 -22.78
CA ASP A 257 14.02 -1.06 -24.10
C ASP A 257 12.99 -1.44 -25.18
N PRO A 258 11.86 -0.71 -25.28
CA PRO A 258 10.81 -1.02 -26.25
C PRO A 258 11.18 -0.58 -27.67
N ASP A 259 10.71 -1.31 -28.67
CA ASP A 259 10.75 -0.83 -30.06
C ASP A 259 9.75 0.32 -30.24
N LYS A 260 10.25 1.53 -30.41
CA LYS A 260 9.47 2.76 -30.56
C LYS A 260 9.13 3.12 -32.02
N THR A 261 9.43 2.24 -32.97
CA THR A 261 9.28 2.54 -34.42
C THR A 261 7.85 2.92 -34.80
N ASN A 262 6.86 2.25 -34.20
CA ASN A 262 5.45 2.46 -34.50
C ASN A 262 4.79 3.58 -33.65
N TRP A 263 5.44 4.07 -32.61
CA TRP A 263 4.85 5.03 -31.67
C TRP A 263 4.35 6.34 -32.31
N PRO A 264 5.02 6.91 -33.33
CA PRO A 264 4.47 8.08 -34.03
C PRO A 264 3.11 7.82 -34.67
N SER A 265 2.80 6.58 -35.06
CA SER A 265 1.51 6.22 -35.64
C SER A 265 0.37 6.16 -34.62
N PHE A 266 0.68 6.07 -33.32
CA PHE A 266 -0.27 6.09 -32.22
C PHE A 266 -0.68 7.50 -31.83
N CYS A 267 0.07 8.53 -32.24
CA CYS A 267 -0.30 9.91 -31.98
C CYS A 267 -1.56 10.32 -32.75
N GLY A 268 -2.39 11.13 -32.11
CA GLY A 268 -3.64 11.65 -32.67
C GLY A 268 -4.75 11.79 -31.65
N GLU A 269 -5.94 12.16 -32.13
CA GLU A 269 -7.14 12.30 -31.33
C GLU A 269 -8.00 11.04 -31.40
N TYR A 270 -8.53 10.62 -30.26
CA TYR A 270 -9.37 9.43 -30.10
C TYR A 270 -10.67 9.78 -29.39
N GLU A 271 -11.80 9.40 -29.98
CA GLU A 271 -13.12 9.64 -29.41
C GLU A 271 -13.52 8.47 -28.48
N LEU A 272 -13.71 8.76 -27.19
CA LEU A 272 -14.21 7.83 -26.21
C LEU A 272 -15.73 7.63 -26.41
N PRO A 273 -16.23 6.38 -26.57
CA PRO A 273 -17.63 6.10 -26.87
C PRO A 273 -18.55 6.20 -25.63
N ILE A 274 -18.50 7.34 -24.93
CA ILE A 274 -19.35 7.68 -23.78
C ILE A 274 -20.23 8.89 -24.10
N LYS A 275 -21.28 9.11 -23.29
CA LYS A 275 -22.29 10.16 -23.54
C LYS A 275 -21.71 11.57 -23.75
N ASP A 276 -20.56 11.86 -23.16
CA ASP A 276 -19.96 13.21 -23.18
C ASP A 276 -18.97 13.41 -24.34
N HIS A 277 -18.83 12.44 -25.27
CA HIS A 277 -17.91 12.49 -26.42
C HIS A 277 -16.52 13.04 -26.05
N ARG A 278 -15.90 12.47 -24.99
CA ARG A 278 -14.59 12.91 -24.56
C ARG A 278 -13.55 12.57 -25.61
N ILE A 279 -12.64 13.52 -25.85
CA ILE A 279 -11.49 13.33 -26.73
C ILE A 279 -10.27 13.04 -25.86
N TYR A 280 -9.57 11.99 -26.20
CA TYR A 280 -8.22 11.68 -25.75
C TYR A 280 -7.23 12.10 -26.82
N GLU A 281 -6.23 12.88 -26.45
CA GLU A 281 -5.12 13.19 -27.33
C GLU A 281 -3.91 12.36 -26.93
N VAL A 282 -3.30 11.67 -27.89
CA VAL A 282 -2.05 10.93 -27.70
C VAL A 282 -0.92 11.66 -28.41
N SER A 283 0.16 11.96 -27.70
CA SER A 283 1.32 12.65 -28.25
C SER A 283 2.64 12.03 -27.81
N LEU A 284 3.71 12.32 -28.57
CA LEU A 284 5.09 11.99 -28.22
C LEU A 284 5.76 13.20 -27.56
N LYS A 285 6.38 12.97 -26.39
CA LYS A 285 7.19 13.95 -25.68
C LYS A 285 8.45 13.28 -25.16
N ASP A 286 9.62 13.82 -25.49
CA ASP A 286 10.93 13.29 -25.07
C ASP A 286 11.15 11.79 -25.39
N GLY A 287 10.48 11.32 -26.45
CA GLY A 287 10.58 9.92 -26.90
C GLY A 287 9.65 8.95 -26.16
N ASP A 288 8.74 9.43 -25.33
CA ASP A 288 7.68 8.67 -24.66
C ASP A 288 6.30 9.11 -25.12
N LEU A 289 5.32 8.20 -25.03
CA LEU A 289 3.91 8.49 -25.34
C LEU A 289 3.20 9.03 -24.10
N TYR A 290 2.31 9.98 -24.32
CA TYR A 290 1.46 10.59 -23.29
C TYR A 290 0.01 10.63 -23.72
N LEU A 291 -0.89 10.40 -22.75
CA LEU A 291 -2.33 10.57 -22.87
C LEU A 291 -2.74 11.91 -22.25
N HIS A 292 -3.36 12.77 -23.04
CA HIS A 292 -3.89 14.06 -22.60
C HIS A 292 -5.41 14.03 -22.61
N PHE A 293 -6.04 14.42 -21.51
CA PHE A 293 -7.50 14.52 -21.41
C PHE A 293 -7.90 15.47 -20.27
N VAL A 294 -9.19 15.83 -20.24
CA VAL A 294 -9.77 16.59 -19.12
C VAL A 294 -10.59 15.63 -18.26
N ASN A 295 -10.27 15.56 -16.97
CA ASN A 295 -10.98 14.66 -16.05
C ASN A 295 -12.39 15.19 -15.72
N SER A 296 -13.17 14.43 -14.93
CA SER A 296 -14.54 14.76 -14.52
C SER A 296 -14.67 16.06 -13.71
N GLU A 297 -13.57 16.53 -13.11
CA GLU A 297 -13.49 17.79 -12.36
C GLU A 297 -13.10 18.99 -13.23
N GLY A 298 -12.91 18.78 -14.54
CA GLY A 298 -12.48 19.81 -15.47
C GLY A 298 -10.98 20.14 -15.43
N LYS A 299 -10.15 19.28 -14.82
CA LYS A 299 -8.70 19.45 -14.77
C LYS A 299 -8.02 18.74 -15.94
N PRO A 300 -7.03 19.40 -16.60
CA PRO A 300 -6.20 18.73 -17.59
C PRO A 300 -5.32 17.66 -16.91
N MET A 301 -5.22 16.51 -17.53
CA MET A 301 -4.40 15.37 -17.11
C MET A 301 -3.43 15.01 -18.23
N ASP A 302 -2.18 14.76 -17.86
CA ASP A 302 -1.12 14.26 -18.72
C ASP A 302 -0.57 12.97 -18.10
N LEU A 303 -0.90 11.83 -18.67
CA LEU A 303 -0.46 10.53 -18.17
C LEU A 303 0.54 9.89 -19.12
N LYS A 304 1.69 9.46 -18.61
CA LYS A 304 2.68 8.72 -19.37
C LYS A 304 2.20 7.29 -19.62
N PHE A 305 2.33 6.83 -20.88
CA PHE A 305 2.15 5.44 -21.24
C PHE A 305 3.40 4.61 -20.91
N TRP A 306 3.21 3.49 -20.23
CA TRP A 306 4.26 2.55 -19.89
C TRP A 306 4.16 1.32 -20.78
N PRO A 307 5.16 1.02 -21.64
CA PRO A 307 5.09 -0.08 -22.59
C PRO A 307 5.14 -1.43 -21.88
N ILE A 308 4.15 -2.28 -22.14
CA ILE A 308 4.03 -3.65 -21.60
C ILE A 308 3.96 -4.70 -22.73
N GLY A 309 3.93 -4.24 -23.98
CA GLY A 309 3.91 -5.03 -25.19
C GLY A 309 4.25 -4.16 -26.40
N PRO A 310 4.34 -4.73 -27.63
CA PRO A 310 4.67 -3.97 -28.83
C PRO A 310 3.73 -2.79 -29.10
N ASP A 311 2.43 -2.99 -28.90
CA ASP A 311 1.36 -2.01 -29.10
C ASP A 311 0.49 -1.89 -27.85
N ALA A 312 0.98 -2.39 -26.69
CA ALA A 312 0.27 -2.46 -25.42
C ALA A 312 0.98 -1.64 -24.35
N PHE A 313 0.19 -0.89 -23.57
CA PHE A 313 0.66 0.04 -22.54
C PHE A 313 -0.20 -0.06 -21.29
N GLY A 314 0.35 0.35 -20.16
CA GLY A 314 -0.37 0.60 -18.91
C GLY A 314 -0.19 2.04 -18.46
N LEU A 315 -1.01 2.45 -17.50
CA LEU A 315 -0.88 3.72 -16.78
C LEU A 315 -0.50 3.40 -15.33
N LEU A 316 0.41 4.18 -14.73
CA LEU A 316 0.72 4.02 -13.30
C LEU A 316 -0.51 4.38 -12.45
N TRP A 317 -0.70 3.64 -11.38
CA TRP A 317 -1.81 3.81 -10.41
C TRP A 317 -3.20 3.65 -11.03
N GLY A 318 -3.27 2.93 -12.16
CA GLY A 318 -4.51 2.55 -12.82
C GLY A 318 -4.46 1.08 -13.26
N ASP A 319 -5.61 0.46 -13.33
CA ASP A 319 -5.75 -0.92 -13.81
C ASP A 319 -5.87 -0.97 -15.34
N ASP A 320 -6.04 0.20 -15.97
CA ASP A 320 -6.28 0.31 -17.42
C ASP A 320 -5.15 -0.30 -18.24
N ARG A 321 -5.49 -1.23 -19.12
CA ARG A 321 -4.63 -1.77 -20.17
C ARG A 321 -5.04 -1.16 -21.50
N ILE A 322 -4.09 -0.55 -22.18
CA ILE A 322 -4.31 0.18 -23.42
C ILE A 322 -3.60 -0.56 -24.56
N THR A 323 -4.35 -0.83 -25.63
CA THR A 323 -3.78 -1.43 -26.84
C THR A 323 -4.08 -0.54 -28.04
N PHE A 324 -3.06 -0.26 -28.85
CA PHE A 324 -3.24 0.48 -30.09
C PHE A 324 -3.45 -0.46 -31.27
N THR A 325 -4.37 -0.06 -32.14
CA THR A 325 -4.55 -0.59 -33.50
C THR A 325 -4.37 0.54 -34.49
N PRO A 326 -4.27 0.28 -35.83
CA PRO A 326 -4.11 1.37 -36.81
C PRO A 326 -5.19 2.46 -36.73
N ASP A 327 -6.41 2.09 -36.34
CA ASP A 327 -7.59 2.96 -36.39
C ASP A 327 -8.22 3.24 -35.03
N ALA A 328 -7.66 2.70 -33.92
CA ALA A 328 -8.25 2.82 -32.60
C ALA A 328 -7.24 2.67 -31.45
N LEU A 329 -7.61 3.24 -30.31
CA LEU A 329 -7.11 2.94 -28.98
C LEU A 329 -8.17 2.09 -28.25
N ILE A 330 -7.78 0.96 -27.68
CA ILE A 330 -8.67 0.02 -26.98
C ILE A 330 -8.31 0.04 -25.49
N LEU A 331 -9.27 0.36 -24.63
CA LEU A 331 -9.12 0.30 -23.18
C LEU A 331 -9.66 -1.05 -22.69
N ASP A 332 -8.92 -1.75 -21.85
CA ASP A 332 -9.26 -3.01 -21.16
C ASP A 332 -9.82 -4.12 -22.07
N GLY A 333 -9.46 -4.06 -23.33
CA GLY A 333 -9.84 -5.05 -24.34
C GLY A 333 -11.23 -4.89 -24.96
N ASP A 334 -12.10 -4.01 -24.46
CA ASP A 334 -13.49 -3.89 -24.88
C ASP A 334 -13.97 -2.47 -25.23
N VAL A 335 -13.39 -1.43 -24.64
CA VAL A 335 -13.76 -0.03 -24.95
C VAL A 335 -12.96 0.51 -26.12
N VAL A 336 -13.58 0.61 -27.29
CA VAL A 336 -12.92 1.04 -28.53
C VAL A 336 -13.08 2.55 -28.73
N CYS A 337 -11.97 3.30 -28.55
CA CYS A 337 -11.88 4.72 -28.87
C CYS A 337 -11.40 4.86 -30.32
N LYS A 338 -12.26 5.39 -31.19
CA LYS A 338 -11.91 5.56 -32.62
C LYS A 338 -10.91 6.69 -32.82
N LYS A 339 -9.90 6.46 -33.64
CA LYS A 339 -8.98 7.50 -34.08
C LYS A 339 -9.71 8.48 -34.99
N LEU A 340 -9.58 9.79 -34.72
CA LEU A 340 -10.21 10.86 -35.47
C LEU A 340 -9.28 11.48 -36.51
N SER A 341 -7.97 11.55 -36.20
CA SER A 341 -6.96 12.16 -37.05
C SER A 341 -5.57 11.62 -36.74
#